data_50b986d847336091c98d9978c0be5507
#
_entry.id   50b986d847336091c98d9978c0be5507
#
_cell.length_a   1.000
_cell.length_b   1.000
_cell.length_c   1.000
_cell.angle_alpha   90.00
_cell.angle_beta   90.00
_cell.angle_gamma   90.00
#
_symmetry.space_group_name_H-M   'P 1'
#
loop_
_entity.id
_entity.type
_entity.pdbx_description
1 polymer ?
#
loop_
_entity_poly.entity_id
_entity_poly.type
_entity_poly.pdbx_seq_one_letter_code
_entity_poly.pdbx_strand_id
1 'polypeptide(L)'
;MKAVFNDGLLSSVANFRRIHEGLASKFPTLRFRYIYASKGADPHPNVRRKAEILGEKLKGLFFHADFSFEFLGAAELLTQARREPPAAHDLILAENPISSTGDVGYVALVKLRDFDAFIRDGAGKLRRNLFEANVRDYQGSTAVNDEIGNSLKAKGREDFWWLNNGVTIVAGKATVSAKTLTLEDPQIVNSLQTSNEIYRYFSEANTAGDERNLLVRVIVPTKPESRDRVIKATNSQTSIPPASLRATDKIHRDIEEHLRPYGLFYDRRKNLHKNDGRPLDKIVSIPLMAQAVMSILLQRPDDARARPSSLLKKDEDYSSVFSTSIPIGVYRVCATIVRKIDALMRTDATLDARERNNVIFYVAMRVAAIALGKKKLNAVDVDTIDPASVDEDAVRKSLAVVKKLYDGMGGGDQVAKGSQLVEALKAEIGTAIT
;
A
#
# COMPACT_ATOMS: atom_id res chain seq x y z
N MET A 1 -23.48 -28.12 -33.42
CA MET A 1 -22.73 -27.03 -32.79
C MET A 1 -23.60 -25.99 -32.09
N LYS A 2 -24.73 -25.52 -32.70
CA LYS A 2 -25.61 -24.51 -32.04
C LYS A 2 -26.24 -24.92 -30.69
N ALA A 3 -26.31 -26.20 -30.40
CA ALA A 3 -26.85 -26.69 -29.11
C ALA A 3 -25.87 -26.63 -27.95
N VAL A 4 -24.57 -26.37 -28.21
CA VAL A 4 -23.49 -26.40 -27.19
C VAL A 4 -22.78 -25.05 -27.02
N PHE A 5 -22.82 -24.19 -28.06
CA PHE A 5 -22.10 -22.93 -28.08
C PHE A 5 -23.03 -21.76 -28.37
N ASN A 6 -22.80 -20.63 -27.70
CA ASN A 6 -23.58 -19.41 -27.93
C ASN A 6 -23.18 -18.75 -29.28
N ASP A 7 -24.04 -17.87 -29.76
CA ASP A 7 -23.91 -17.21 -31.07
C ASP A 7 -22.63 -16.35 -31.15
N GLY A 8 -22.19 -15.74 -30.02
CA GLY A 8 -20.98 -14.96 -29.95
C GLY A 8 -19.72 -15.80 -30.22
N LEU A 9 -19.62 -17.01 -29.64
CA LEU A 9 -18.53 -17.92 -29.90
C LEU A 9 -18.52 -18.43 -31.33
N LEU A 10 -19.71 -18.76 -31.86
CA LEU A 10 -19.87 -19.21 -33.25
C LEU A 10 -19.41 -18.12 -34.23
N SER A 11 -19.79 -16.88 -33.99
CA SER A 11 -19.41 -15.72 -34.80
C SER A 11 -17.87 -15.50 -34.73
N SER A 12 -17.26 -15.65 -33.55
CA SER A 12 -15.81 -15.54 -33.38
C SER A 12 -15.05 -16.61 -34.15
N VAL A 13 -15.52 -17.87 -34.10
CA VAL A 13 -14.95 -18.97 -34.88
C VAL A 13 -15.09 -18.75 -36.39
N ALA A 14 -16.25 -18.26 -36.88
CA ALA A 14 -16.45 -17.94 -38.26
C ALA A 14 -15.51 -16.81 -38.74
N ASN A 15 -15.34 -15.77 -37.92
CA ASN A 15 -14.42 -14.67 -38.23
C ASN A 15 -12.95 -15.14 -38.25
N PHE A 16 -12.54 -15.99 -37.29
CA PHE A 16 -11.21 -16.60 -37.31
C PHE A 16 -10.97 -17.39 -38.61
N ARG A 17 -11.91 -18.24 -39.00
CA ARG A 17 -11.82 -19.01 -40.26
C ARG A 17 -11.64 -18.10 -41.46
N ARG A 18 -12.46 -17.08 -41.61
CA ARG A 18 -12.38 -16.12 -42.72
C ARG A 18 -11.02 -15.42 -42.78
N ILE A 19 -10.49 -14.99 -41.64
CA ILE A 19 -9.15 -14.35 -41.58
C ILE A 19 -8.05 -15.35 -41.93
N HIS A 20 -8.10 -16.56 -41.36
CA HIS A 20 -7.11 -17.59 -41.60
C HIS A 20 -7.09 -18.00 -43.10
N GLU A 21 -8.25 -18.23 -43.70
CA GLU A 21 -8.38 -18.54 -45.11
C GLU A 21 -7.85 -17.41 -46.02
N GLY A 22 -8.15 -16.17 -45.68
CA GLY A 22 -7.67 -14.98 -46.39
C GLY A 22 -6.15 -14.78 -46.31
N LEU A 23 -5.50 -15.35 -45.29
CA LEU A 23 -4.05 -15.27 -45.10
C LEU A 23 -3.29 -16.57 -45.46
N ALA A 24 -3.99 -17.61 -45.89
CA ALA A 24 -3.40 -18.96 -46.10
C ALA A 24 -2.19 -18.95 -47.02
N SER A 25 -2.23 -18.14 -48.09
CA SER A 25 -1.10 -17.99 -49.03
C SER A 25 0.16 -17.36 -48.43
N LYS A 26 0.04 -16.73 -47.26
CA LYS A 26 1.16 -16.07 -46.53
C LYS A 26 1.75 -16.96 -45.43
N PHE A 27 1.28 -18.20 -45.30
CA PHE A 27 1.73 -19.16 -44.27
C PHE A 27 1.78 -18.53 -42.86
N PRO A 28 0.66 -17.99 -42.32
CA PRO A 28 0.70 -17.26 -41.07
C PRO A 28 1.03 -18.17 -39.89
N THR A 29 1.88 -17.70 -38.98
CA THR A 29 2.07 -18.33 -37.67
C THR A 29 0.85 -18.04 -36.78
N LEU A 30 0.17 -19.08 -36.32
CA LEU A 30 -0.95 -18.98 -35.43
C LEU A 30 -0.50 -19.06 -33.98
N ARG A 31 -0.95 -18.13 -33.14
CA ARG A 31 -0.69 -18.17 -31.70
C ARG A 31 -2.01 -18.31 -30.97
N PHE A 32 -2.20 -19.46 -30.31
CA PHE A 32 -3.35 -19.73 -29.46
C PHE A 32 -2.94 -19.51 -28.01
N ARG A 33 -3.49 -18.49 -27.39
CA ARG A 33 -3.30 -18.23 -25.96
C ARG A 33 -4.59 -18.57 -25.23
N TYR A 34 -4.55 -19.61 -24.41
CA TYR A 34 -5.68 -20.02 -23.57
C TYR A 34 -5.45 -19.54 -22.16
N ILE A 35 -6.35 -18.71 -21.65
CA ILE A 35 -6.27 -18.15 -20.30
C ILE A 35 -7.39 -18.76 -19.46
N TYR A 36 -7.02 -19.39 -18.36
CA TYR A 36 -7.96 -19.90 -17.37
C TYR A 36 -7.85 -19.10 -16.09
N ALA A 37 -8.88 -18.29 -15.79
CA ALA A 37 -8.93 -17.43 -14.62
C ALA A 37 -9.82 -18.06 -13.53
N SER A 38 -9.33 -18.10 -12.29
CA SER A 38 -10.03 -18.67 -11.15
C SER A 38 -9.66 -17.97 -9.84
N LYS A 39 -10.53 -18.07 -8.83
CA LYS A 39 -10.22 -17.62 -7.46
C LYS A 39 -9.24 -18.56 -6.74
N GLY A 40 -8.97 -19.76 -7.26
CA GLY A 40 -8.02 -20.71 -6.68
C GLY A 40 -6.58 -20.26 -6.81
N ALA A 41 -5.70 -20.81 -5.99
CA ALA A 41 -4.27 -20.56 -6.07
C ALA A 41 -3.61 -21.30 -7.25
N ASP A 42 -4.06 -22.52 -7.54
CA ASP A 42 -3.54 -23.35 -8.63
C ASP A 42 -4.68 -24.02 -9.41
N PRO A 43 -4.49 -24.30 -10.71
CA PRO A 43 -5.46 -25.04 -11.48
C PRO A 43 -5.45 -26.51 -11.07
N HIS A 44 -6.63 -27.12 -10.99
CA HIS A 44 -6.73 -28.57 -10.79
C HIS A 44 -5.92 -29.33 -11.84
N PRO A 45 -5.21 -30.44 -11.50
CA PRO A 45 -4.38 -31.19 -12.44
C PRO A 45 -5.10 -31.59 -13.74
N ASN A 46 -6.39 -31.88 -13.66
CA ASN A 46 -7.23 -32.20 -14.84
C ASN A 46 -7.35 -31.00 -15.81
N VAL A 47 -7.29 -29.76 -15.32
CA VAL A 47 -7.32 -28.57 -16.18
C VAL A 47 -6.02 -28.46 -16.96
N ARG A 48 -4.86 -28.67 -16.31
CA ARG A 48 -3.55 -28.70 -16.95
C ARG A 48 -3.49 -29.78 -18.05
N ARG A 49 -3.91 -30.99 -17.69
CA ARG A 49 -3.97 -32.11 -18.67
C ARG A 49 -4.86 -31.82 -19.89
N LYS A 50 -6.03 -31.22 -19.67
CA LYS A 50 -6.91 -30.81 -20.78
C LYS A 50 -6.28 -29.72 -21.64
N ALA A 51 -5.54 -28.80 -21.05
CA ALA A 51 -4.82 -27.77 -21.81
C ALA A 51 -3.71 -28.36 -22.66
N GLU A 52 -2.95 -29.33 -22.15
CA GLU A 52 -1.90 -30.07 -22.89
C GLU A 52 -2.53 -30.79 -24.09
N ILE A 53 -3.61 -31.55 -23.88
CA ILE A 53 -4.30 -32.27 -24.94
C ILE A 53 -4.83 -31.30 -26.02
N LEU A 54 -5.34 -30.13 -25.58
CA LEU A 54 -5.77 -29.08 -26.53
C LEU A 54 -4.60 -28.55 -27.35
N GLY A 55 -3.47 -28.29 -26.70
CA GLY A 55 -2.25 -27.84 -27.38
C GLY A 55 -1.76 -28.81 -28.44
N GLU A 56 -1.71 -30.12 -28.13
CA GLU A 56 -1.35 -31.17 -29.09
C GLU A 56 -2.32 -31.23 -30.26
N LYS A 57 -3.62 -31.15 -30.03
CA LYS A 57 -4.65 -31.13 -31.09
C LYS A 57 -4.51 -29.89 -31.98
N LEU A 58 -4.24 -28.72 -31.43
CA LEU A 58 -4.06 -27.50 -32.23
C LEU A 58 -2.79 -27.57 -33.09
N LYS A 59 -1.68 -28.08 -32.58
CA LYS A 59 -0.46 -28.31 -33.35
C LYS A 59 -0.65 -29.34 -34.46
N GLY A 60 -1.48 -30.36 -34.23
CA GLY A 60 -1.82 -31.34 -35.25
C GLY A 60 -2.77 -30.80 -36.36
N LEU A 61 -3.58 -29.78 -36.05
CA LEU A 61 -4.51 -29.16 -36.98
C LEU A 61 -3.89 -28.04 -37.82
N PHE A 62 -2.90 -27.32 -37.24
CA PHE A 62 -2.30 -26.15 -37.86
C PHE A 62 -0.77 -26.29 -37.90
N PHE A 63 -0.18 -26.29 -39.05
CA PHE A 63 1.25 -26.59 -39.30
C PHE A 63 2.20 -25.60 -38.59
N HIS A 64 1.81 -24.34 -38.42
CA HIS A 64 2.59 -23.31 -37.73
C HIS A 64 1.76 -22.73 -36.53
N ALA A 65 1.42 -23.59 -35.58
CA ALA A 65 0.67 -23.20 -34.40
C ALA A 65 1.50 -23.25 -33.14
N ASP A 66 1.56 -22.11 -32.43
CA ASP A 66 2.00 -22.01 -31.04
C ASP A 66 0.81 -22.06 -30.12
N PHE A 67 0.92 -22.84 -29.07
CA PHE A 67 -0.09 -22.89 -28.00
C PHE A 67 0.52 -22.56 -26.67
N SER A 68 -0.10 -21.65 -25.95
CA SER A 68 0.24 -21.36 -24.56
C SER A 68 -1.01 -21.45 -23.67
N PHE A 69 -0.83 -22.05 -22.52
CA PHE A 69 -1.83 -22.07 -21.44
C PHE A 69 -1.33 -21.24 -20.29
N GLU A 70 -2.14 -20.28 -19.88
CA GLU A 70 -1.85 -19.39 -18.75
C GLU A 70 -2.95 -19.56 -17.70
N PHE A 71 -2.55 -19.81 -16.47
CA PHE A 71 -3.46 -19.80 -15.33
C PHE A 71 -3.31 -18.48 -14.59
N LEU A 72 -4.44 -17.82 -14.34
CA LEU A 72 -4.53 -16.62 -13.50
C LEU A 72 -5.30 -16.96 -12.24
N GLY A 73 -4.59 -17.18 -11.16
CA GLY A 73 -5.17 -17.35 -9.84
C GLY A 73 -5.62 -16.02 -9.21
N ALA A 74 -6.11 -16.07 -7.98
CA ALA A 74 -6.57 -14.89 -7.27
C ALA A 74 -5.51 -13.79 -7.16
N ALA A 75 -4.24 -14.17 -6.91
CA ALA A 75 -3.13 -13.22 -6.79
C ALA A 75 -2.78 -12.55 -8.12
N GLU A 76 -2.75 -13.32 -9.21
CA GLU A 76 -2.49 -12.82 -10.57
C GLU A 76 -3.63 -11.93 -11.06
N LEU A 77 -4.89 -12.33 -10.82
CA LEU A 77 -6.06 -11.52 -11.13
C LEU A 77 -6.05 -10.19 -10.38
N LEU A 78 -5.73 -10.21 -9.10
CA LEU A 78 -5.59 -8.99 -8.30
C LEU A 78 -4.45 -8.10 -8.84
N THR A 79 -3.32 -8.70 -9.22
CA THR A 79 -2.21 -7.98 -9.85
C THR A 79 -2.61 -7.35 -11.18
N GLN A 80 -3.39 -8.05 -12.00
CA GLN A 80 -3.92 -7.50 -13.26
C GLN A 80 -4.92 -6.38 -13.02
N ALA A 81 -5.83 -6.55 -12.04
CA ALA A 81 -6.81 -5.53 -11.68
C ALA A 81 -6.16 -4.23 -11.14
N ARG A 82 -5.00 -4.36 -10.51
CA ARG A 82 -4.20 -3.22 -10.03
C ARG A 82 -3.43 -2.50 -11.15
N ARG A 83 -3.25 -3.14 -12.31
CA ARG A 83 -2.63 -2.49 -13.45
C ARG A 83 -3.59 -1.45 -14.01
N GLU A 84 -3.41 -0.21 -13.61
CA GLU A 84 -3.96 0.88 -14.39
C GLU A 84 -3.28 0.89 -15.77
N PRO A 85 -4.02 1.14 -16.87
CA PRO A 85 -3.38 1.37 -18.17
C PRO A 85 -2.35 2.49 -17.97
N PRO A 86 -1.14 2.38 -18.57
CA PRO A 86 -0.12 3.40 -18.42
C PRO A 86 -0.70 4.74 -18.91
N ALA A 87 -1.08 5.58 -17.96
CA ALA A 87 -1.58 6.90 -18.27
C ALA A 87 -0.39 7.76 -18.65
N ALA A 88 -0.37 8.23 -19.89
CA ALA A 88 0.59 9.21 -20.34
C ALA A 88 0.11 10.61 -19.90
N HIS A 89 1.03 11.38 -19.32
CA HIS A 89 0.79 12.73 -18.84
C HIS A 89 1.81 13.69 -19.45
N ASP A 90 1.33 14.78 -20.00
CA ASP A 90 2.17 15.81 -20.58
C ASP A 90 2.59 16.84 -19.52
N LEU A 91 3.90 17.04 -19.41
CA LEU A 91 4.51 18.09 -18.62
C LEU A 91 5.05 19.16 -19.56
N ILE A 92 4.47 20.37 -19.49
CA ILE A 92 4.89 21.50 -20.30
C ILE A 92 6.12 22.15 -19.67
N LEU A 93 7.17 22.32 -20.46
CA LEU A 93 8.46 22.84 -20.03
C LEU A 93 8.60 24.32 -20.37
N ALA A 94 9.25 25.09 -19.52
CA ALA A 94 9.59 26.48 -19.80
C ALA A 94 10.61 26.59 -20.95
N GLU A 95 11.63 25.71 -20.93
CA GLU A 95 12.67 25.57 -21.92
C GLU A 95 12.93 24.12 -22.29
N ASN A 96 13.73 23.88 -23.34
CA ASN A 96 14.13 22.52 -23.72
C ASN A 96 14.89 21.85 -22.56
N PRO A 97 14.62 20.58 -22.27
CA PRO A 97 15.26 19.89 -21.16
C PRO A 97 16.73 19.57 -21.47
N ILE A 98 17.53 19.55 -20.43
CA ILE A 98 18.87 18.94 -20.50
C ILE A 98 18.68 17.43 -20.30
N SER A 99 19.13 16.63 -21.26
CA SER A 99 19.07 15.17 -21.16
C SER A 99 20.42 14.56 -20.81
N SER A 100 20.41 13.45 -20.08
CA SER A 100 21.57 12.58 -19.91
C SER A 100 21.72 11.63 -21.11
N THR A 101 22.91 11.08 -21.30
CA THR A 101 23.18 10.11 -22.38
C THR A 101 22.21 8.92 -22.29
N GLY A 102 21.53 8.59 -23.38
CA GLY A 102 20.62 7.43 -23.47
C GLY A 102 19.20 7.69 -23.00
N ASP A 103 18.75 8.93 -22.94
CA ASP A 103 17.36 9.34 -22.61
C ASP A 103 16.80 8.75 -21.30
N VAL A 104 17.67 8.51 -20.34
CA VAL A 104 17.32 7.94 -19.04
C VAL A 104 17.12 8.99 -17.94
N GLY A 105 17.33 10.27 -18.25
CA GLY A 105 17.16 11.36 -17.31
C GLY A 105 17.09 12.73 -17.98
N TYR A 106 16.22 13.58 -17.42
CA TYR A 106 16.00 14.94 -17.88
C TYR A 106 16.02 15.91 -16.70
N VAL A 107 16.55 17.08 -16.93
CA VAL A 107 16.49 18.23 -16.02
C VAL A 107 15.85 19.37 -16.78
N ALA A 108 14.79 19.95 -16.22
CA ALA A 108 14.02 20.99 -16.88
C ALA A 108 13.50 22.03 -15.88
N LEU A 109 13.27 23.24 -16.37
CA LEU A 109 12.45 24.24 -15.69
C LEU A 109 11.01 24.12 -16.20
N VAL A 110 10.07 24.18 -15.26
CA VAL A 110 8.63 24.11 -15.51
C VAL A 110 7.99 25.29 -14.80
N LYS A 111 7.12 26.04 -15.47
CA LYS A 111 6.39 27.10 -14.80
C LYS A 111 5.51 26.54 -13.70
N LEU A 112 5.40 27.23 -12.57
CA LEU A 112 4.60 26.77 -11.43
C LEU A 112 3.15 26.42 -11.84
N ARG A 113 2.54 27.22 -12.73
CA ARG A 113 1.18 26.96 -13.25
C ARG A 113 1.09 25.69 -14.10
N ASP A 114 2.12 25.40 -14.90
CA ASP A 114 2.14 24.22 -15.77
C ASP A 114 2.40 22.96 -14.95
N PHE A 115 3.18 23.06 -13.88
CA PHE A 115 3.33 22.00 -12.90
C PHE A 115 2.03 21.76 -12.10
N ASP A 116 1.32 22.83 -11.70
CA ASP A 116 0.00 22.68 -11.07
C ASP A 116 -0.99 21.97 -12.00
N ALA A 117 -1.02 22.33 -13.28
CA ALA A 117 -1.87 21.66 -14.28
C ALA A 117 -1.49 20.17 -14.43
N PHE A 118 -0.20 19.82 -14.41
CA PHE A 118 0.27 18.45 -14.50
C PHE A 118 -0.20 17.58 -13.30
N ILE A 119 -0.21 18.16 -12.11
CA ILE A 119 -0.62 17.41 -10.89
C ILE A 119 -2.13 17.40 -10.64
N ARG A 120 -2.95 18.07 -11.50
CA ARG A 120 -4.43 18.06 -11.41
C ARG A 120 -5.04 17.06 -12.38
N ASP A 121 -6.13 16.42 -11.95
CA ASP A 121 -7.00 15.63 -12.82
C ASP A 121 -7.97 16.51 -13.62
N GLY A 122 -8.77 15.88 -14.50
CA GLY A 122 -9.76 16.58 -15.29
C GLY A 122 -10.88 17.26 -14.48
N ALA A 123 -11.03 16.96 -13.21
CA ALA A 123 -11.95 17.62 -12.28
C ALA A 123 -11.25 18.71 -11.43
N GLY A 124 -9.99 19.02 -11.70
CA GLY A 124 -9.19 20.01 -10.98
C GLY A 124 -8.70 19.55 -9.60
N LYS A 125 -8.85 18.27 -9.27
CA LYS A 125 -8.35 17.69 -8.02
C LYS A 125 -6.93 17.19 -8.18
N LEU A 126 -6.20 17.13 -7.05
CA LEU A 126 -4.85 16.59 -7.02
C LEU A 126 -4.84 15.10 -7.46
N ARG A 127 -4.02 14.76 -8.46
CA ARG A 127 -3.78 13.38 -8.94
C ARG A 127 -3.00 12.60 -7.90
N ARG A 128 -3.67 11.88 -7.03
CA ARG A 128 -3.04 11.13 -5.93
C ARG A 128 -2.16 9.98 -6.39
N ASN A 129 -2.49 9.37 -7.53
CA ASN A 129 -1.71 8.31 -8.15
C ASN A 129 -0.26 8.74 -8.48
N LEU A 130 -0.02 10.02 -8.76
CA LEU A 130 1.34 10.54 -8.99
C LEU A 130 2.25 10.46 -7.75
N PHE A 131 1.69 10.28 -6.56
CA PHE A 131 2.39 10.33 -5.28
C PHE A 131 2.49 8.97 -4.58
N GLU A 132 2.12 7.88 -5.24
CA GLU A 132 2.08 6.55 -4.62
C GLU A 132 3.44 6.01 -4.17
N ALA A 133 4.51 6.44 -4.80
CA ALA A 133 5.87 6.10 -4.41
C ALA A 133 6.37 6.86 -3.16
N ASN A 134 5.62 7.85 -2.66
CA ASN A 134 6.00 8.57 -1.45
C ASN A 134 5.66 7.75 -0.20
N VAL A 135 6.59 7.73 0.72
CA VAL A 135 6.47 7.00 2.01
C VAL A 135 5.65 7.76 3.07
N ARG A 136 5.31 9.01 2.80
CA ARG A 136 4.49 9.88 3.66
C ARG A 136 3.45 10.57 2.80
N ASP A 137 2.33 10.95 3.40
CA ASP A 137 1.38 11.88 2.79
C ASP A 137 1.65 13.30 3.28
N TYR A 138 0.90 14.26 2.73
CA TYR A 138 0.98 15.66 3.12
C TYR A 138 0.77 15.83 4.63
N GLN A 139 1.66 16.59 5.27
CA GLN A 139 1.70 16.68 6.75
C GLN A 139 0.89 17.86 7.31
N GLY A 140 0.17 18.59 6.47
CA GLY A 140 -0.55 19.78 6.90
C GLY A 140 0.38 20.94 7.24
N SER A 141 -0.03 21.81 8.15
CA SER A 141 0.79 22.93 8.63
C SER A 141 1.97 22.41 9.44
N THR A 142 3.16 22.60 8.89
CA THR A 142 4.46 22.35 9.53
C THR A 142 5.37 23.53 9.20
N ALA A 143 6.41 23.77 10.01
CA ALA A 143 7.34 24.88 9.75
C ALA A 143 7.88 24.86 8.31
N VAL A 144 8.19 23.68 7.76
CA VAL A 144 8.68 23.53 6.38
C VAL A 144 7.59 23.88 5.35
N ASN A 145 6.36 23.41 5.55
CA ASN A 145 5.24 23.70 4.64
C ASN A 145 4.85 25.16 4.69
N ASP A 146 4.85 25.75 5.90
CA ASP A 146 4.58 27.18 6.08
C ASP A 146 5.67 28.04 5.39
N GLU A 147 6.94 27.64 5.44
CA GLU A 147 8.05 28.29 4.76
C GLU A 147 7.91 28.21 3.22
N ILE A 148 7.58 27.04 2.68
CA ILE A 148 7.29 26.86 1.24
C ILE A 148 6.08 27.71 0.84
N GLY A 149 4.99 27.68 1.61
CA GLY A 149 3.80 28.50 1.35
C GLY A 149 4.08 30.00 1.39
N ASN A 150 4.91 30.46 2.33
CA ASN A 150 5.35 31.85 2.41
C ASN A 150 6.19 32.23 1.20
N SER A 151 7.10 31.38 0.74
CA SER A 151 7.91 31.60 -0.47
C SER A 151 7.03 31.70 -1.72
N LEU A 152 5.95 30.91 -1.81
CA LEU A 152 4.97 31.01 -2.90
C LEU A 152 4.18 32.31 -2.87
N LYS A 153 3.79 32.78 -1.69
CA LYS A 153 3.03 34.03 -1.50
C LYS A 153 3.89 35.29 -1.61
N ALA A 154 5.19 35.18 -1.38
CA ALA A 154 6.10 36.29 -1.48
C ALA A 154 6.23 36.78 -2.92
N LYS A 155 5.99 38.07 -3.15
CA LYS A 155 6.22 38.73 -4.42
C LYS A 155 7.65 39.26 -4.51
N GLY A 156 8.65 38.40 -4.23
CA GLY A 156 10.07 38.70 -4.32
C GLY A 156 10.56 38.77 -5.77
N ARG A 157 11.83 39.15 -5.95
CA ARG A 157 12.52 39.14 -7.27
C ARG A 157 13.10 37.75 -7.58
N GLU A 158 13.17 36.87 -6.55
CA GLU A 158 13.76 35.54 -6.66
C GLU A 158 12.80 34.61 -7.38
N ASP A 159 13.31 33.83 -8.34
CA ASP A 159 12.55 32.73 -8.92
C ASP A 159 12.40 31.61 -7.90
N PHE A 160 11.26 30.95 -7.89
CA PHE A 160 10.93 29.93 -6.89
C PHE A 160 11.92 28.75 -6.88
N TRP A 161 12.46 28.37 -8.04
CA TRP A 161 13.43 27.28 -8.14
C TRP A 161 14.77 27.59 -7.46
N TRP A 162 15.09 28.85 -7.16
CA TRP A 162 16.27 29.19 -6.37
C TRP A 162 16.10 28.87 -4.89
N LEU A 163 14.86 28.92 -4.41
CA LEU A 163 14.49 28.76 -3.00
C LEU A 163 14.01 27.34 -2.67
N ASN A 164 13.93 26.46 -3.69
CA ASN A 164 13.37 25.12 -3.55
C ASN A 164 14.25 24.08 -4.26
N ASN A 165 14.38 22.90 -3.65
CA ASN A 165 15.20 21.79 -4.17
C ASN A 165 14.64 21.11 -5.43
N GLY A 166 13.49 21.59 -5.91
CA GLY A 166 12.81 21.03 -7.07
C GLY A 166 12.09 19.73 -6.81
N VAL A 167 11.49 19.16 -7.85
CA VAL A 167 10.71 17.94 -7.83
C VAL A 167 11.42 16.83 -8.60
N THR A 168 11.40 15.61 -8.09
CA THR A 168 11.92 14.43 -8.80
C THR A 168 10.76 13.53 -9.18
N ILE A 169 10.67 13.21 -10.47
CA ILE A 169 9.67 12.31 -11.05
C ILE A 169 10.40 11.07 -11.58
N VAL A 170 9.91 9.89 -11.26
CA VAL A 170 10.33 8.61 -11.88
C VAL A 170 9.22 8.20 -12.84
N ALA A 171 9.55 7.91 -14.08
CA ALA A 171 8.59 7.49 -15.08
C ALA A 171 8.97 6.14 -15.70
N GLY A 172 8.00 5.41 -16.23
CA GLY A 172 8.23 4.18 -17.00
C GLY A 172 8.85 4.47 -18.36
N LYS A 173 8.44 5.60 -18.97
CA LYS A 173 8.99 6.13 -20.21
C LYS A 173 8.83 7.64 -20.25
N ALA A 174 9.72 8.30 -20.95
CA ALA A 174 9.64 9.75 -21.22
C ALA A 174 9.95 10.02 -22.70
N THR A 175 9.13 10.86 -23.33
CA THR A 175 9.31 11.22 -24.74
C THR A 175 9.25 12.75 -24.84
N VAL A 176 10.30 13.36 -25.39
CA VAL A 176 10.39 14.80 -25.60
C VAL A 176 9.82 15.17 -26.98
N SER A 177 8.93 16.12 -27.02
CA SER A 177 8.43 16.73 -28.25
C SER A 177 8.35 18.27 -28.05
N ALA A 178 9.29 18.99 -28.64
CA ALA A 178 9.48 20.42 -28.39
C ALA A 178 9.59 20.71 -26.87
N LYS A 179 8.76 21.63 -26.35
CA LYS A 179 8.72 21.96 -24.93
C LYS A 179 7.70 21.11 -24.13
N THR A 180 7.39 19.90 -24.61
CA THR A 180 6.50 18.96 -23.91
C THR A 180 7.24 17.65 -23.62
N LEU A 181 7.16 17.20 -22.39
CA LEU A 181 7.68 15.92 -21.94
C LEU A 181 6.49 15.01 -21.59
N THR A 182 6.19 14.06 -22.47
CA THR A 182 5.16 13.05 -22.25
C THR A 182 5.73 11.92 -21.39
N LEU A 183 5.13 11.69 -20.23
CA LEU A 183 5.56 10.74 -19.22
C LEU A 183 4.55 9.59 -19.08
N GLU A 184 5.00 8.35 -19.25
CA GLU A 184 4.20 7.15 -18.98
C GLU A 184 4.44 6.68 -17.55
N ASP A 185 3.39 6.44 -16.79
CA ASP A 185 3.41 6.00 -15.38
C ASP A 185 4.32 6.89 -14.49
N PRO A 186 4.12 8.23 -14.47
CA PRO A 186 4.95 9.11 -13.67
C PRO A 186 4.64 8.97 -12.18
N GLN A 187 5.71 8.97 -11.37
CA GLN A 187 5.64 8.99 -9.90
C GLN A 187 6.50 10.11 -9.36
N ILE A 188 5.92 11.05 -8.65
CA ILE A 188 6.64 12.09 -7.92
C ILE A 188 7.22 11.46 -6.65
N VAL A 189 8.53 11.24 -6.63
CA VAL A 189 9.21 10.50 -5.56
C VAL A 189 9.86 11.38 -4.50
N ASN A 190 9.94 12.69 -4.77
CA ASN A 190 10.42 13.69 -3.82
C ASN A 190 9.57 14.97 -3.93
N SER A 191 9.58 15.79 -2.88
CA SER A 191 8.89 17.09 -2.83
C SER A 191 7.35 17.01 -2.88
N LEU A 192 6.79 15.99 -2.21
CA LEU A 192 5.35 15.89 -1.97
C LEU A 192 4.79 17.15 -1.30
N GLN A 193 5.51 17.70 -0.31
CA GLN A 193 5.10 18.90 0.41
C GLN A 193 5.05 20.10 -0.55
N THR A 194 6.10 20.31 -1.32
CA THR A 194 6.18 21.38 -2.34
C THR A 194 5.04 21.27 -3.36
N SER A 195 4.76 20.07 -3.85
CA SER A 195 3.67 19.82 -4.80
C SER A 195 2.30 20.17 -4.22
N ASN A 196 2.05 19.80 -2.95
CA ASN A 196 0.80 20.15 -2.27
C ASN A 196 0.68 21.66 -2.00
N GLU A 197 1.76 22.34 -1.62
CA GLU A 197 1.75 23.78 -1.41
C GLU A 197 1.53 24.55 -2.73
N ILE A 198 2.11 24.08 -3.85
CA ILE A 198 1.83 24.63 -5.18
C ILE A 198 0.34 24.42 -5.53
N TYR A 199 -0.20 23.22 -5.34
CA TYR A 199 -1.61 22.92 -5.58
C TYR A 199 -2.54 23.85 -4.77
N ARG A 200 -2.23 24.07 -3.47
CA ARG A 200 -3.01 24.97 -2.59
C ARG A 200 -2.90 26.41 -3.05
N TYR A 201 -1.70 26.88 -3.34
CA TYR A 201 -1.44 28.24 -3.82
C TYR A 201 -2.29 28.58 -5.04
N PHE A 202 -2.33 27.71 -6.06
CA PHE A 202 -3.16 27.90 -7.25
C PHE A 202 -4.66 27.63 -7.02
N SER A 203 -5.03 27.04 -5.91
CA SER A 203 -6.45 26.85 -5.51
C SER A 203 -7.02 28.04 -4.73
N GLU A 204 -6.19 28.81 -4.03
CA GLU A 204 -6.63 29.82 -3.04
C GLU A 204 -6.64 31.26 -3.60
N ALA A 205 -5.94 31.61 -4.67
CA ALA A 205 -5.70 33.01 -5.03
C ALA A 205 -5.76 33.30 -6.52
N ASN A 206 -5.91 34.59 -6.85
CA ASN A 206 -5.70 35.11 -8.19
C ASN A 206 -4.20 35.09 -8.52
N THR A 207 -3.76 33.95 -9.07
CA THR A 207 -2.38 33.63 -9.41
C THR A 207 -2.07 33.82 -10.89
N ALA A 208 -2.97 34.46 -11.64
CA ALA A 208 -2.98 34.61 -13.10
C ALA A 208 -1.76 35.34 -13.70
N GLY A 209 -0.75 35.69 -12.97
CA GLY A 209 0.45 36.36 -13.48
C GLY A 209 1.74 35.75 -12.91
N ASP A 210 1.70 34.57 -12.31
CA ASP A 210 2.90 33.92 -11.77
C ASP A 210 3.68 33.24 -12.91
N GLU A 211 4.84 33.80 -13.24
CA GLU A 211 5.75 33.28 -14.27
C GLU A 211 6.97 32.57 -13.73
N ARG A 212 7.01 32.38 -12.37
CA ARG A 212 8.13 31.69 -11.70
C ARG A 212 8.20 30.22 -12.09
N ASN A 213 9.41 29.68 -11.97
CA ASN A 213 9.73 28.33 -12.39
C ASN A 213 9.98 27.40 -11.20
N LEU A 214 9.84 26.12 -11.47
CA LEU A 214 10.20 25.00 -10.61
C LEU A 214 11.24 24.14 -11.32
N LEU A 215 12.27 23.71 -10.63
CA LEU A 215 13.21 22.71 -11.15
C LEU A 215 12.57 21.31 -11.09
N VAL A 216 12.53 20.63 -12.21
CA VAL A 216 12.02 19.25 -12.30
C VAL A 216 13.10 18.31 -12.83
N ARG A 217 13.31 17.21 -12.15
CA ARG A 217 14.17 16.10 -12.59
C ARG A 217 13.29 14.92 -12.95
N VAL A 218 13.43 14.38 -14.15
CA VAL A 218 12.74 13.16 -14.59
C VAL A 218 13.77 12.06 -14.78
N ILE A 219 13.52 10.89 -14.19
CA ILE A 219 14.40 9.73 -14.27
C ILE A 219 13.59 8.56 -14.82
N VAL A 220 14.14 7.88 -15.85
CA VAL A 220 13.55 6.70 -16.47
C VAL A 220 14.44 5.50 -16.19
N PRO A 221 14.23 4.78 -15.08
CA PRO A 221 15.07 3.64 -14.73
C PRO A 221 14.86 2.47 -15.71
N THR A 222 15.95 1.91 -16.21
CA THR A 222 15.91 0.76 -17.12
C THR A 222 15.68 -0.57 -16.41
N LYS A 223 15.87 -0.62 -15.08
CA LYS A 223 15.71 -1.82 -14.25
C LYS A 223 14.87 -1.51 -13.01
N PRO A 224 14.00 -2.44 -12.55
CA PRO A 224 13.19 -2.26 -11.33
C PRO A 224 14.04 -1.93 -10.11
N GLU A 225 15.18 -2.57 -9.91
CA GLU A 225 16.07 -2.35 -8.78
C GLU A 225 16.65 -0.94 -8.77
N SER A 226 16.83 -0.33 -9.93
CA SER A 226 17.27 1.06 -10.07
C SER A 226 16.15 2.02 -9.69
N ARG A 227 14.90 1.71 -10.02
CA ARG A 227 13.71 2.46 -9.59
C ARG A 227 13.62 2.52 -8.06
N ASP A 228 13.73 1.36 -7.42
CA ASP A 228 13.65 1.25 -5.95
C ASP A 228 14.79 2.00 -5.27
N ARG A 229 16.00 1.93 -5.80
CA ARG A 229 17.15 2.70 -5.27
C ARG A 229 16.96 4.20 -5.40
N VAL A 230 16.43 4.68 -6.53
CA VAL A 230 16.15 6.13 -6.73
C VAL A 230 15.10 6.59 -5.73
N ILE A 231 13.99 5.85 -5.60
CA ILE A 231 12.93 6.15 -4.64
C ILE A 231 13.49 6.20 -3.21
N LYS A 232 14.28 5.20 -2.83
CA LYS A 232 14.89 5.15 -1.49
C LYS A 232 15.87 6.31 -1.26
N ALA A 233 16.74 6.60 -2.21
CA ALA A 233 17.74 7.66 -2.09
C ALA A 233 17.10 9.06 -1.98
N THR A 234 16.09 9.33 -2.82
CA THR A 234 15.40 10.63 -2.81
C THR A 234 14.55 10.85 -1.57
N ASN A 235 13.99 9.78 -1.00
CA ASN A 235 13.23 9.85 0.24
C ASN A 235 14.11 9.85 1.49
N SER A 236 15.37 9.42 1.42
CA SER A 236 16.29 9.34 2.58
C SER A 236 16.90 10.68 3.01
N GLN A 237 16.66 11.76 2.28
CA GLN A 237 17.20 13.11 2.60
C GLN A 237 16.60 13.74 3.86
N THR A 238 15.52 13.20 4.39
CA THR A 238 14.90 13.58 5.66
C THR A 238 14.81 12.34 6.55
N SER A 239 15.00 12.47 7.88
CA SER A 239 14.84 11.34 8.82
C SER A 239 13.47 10.67 8.66
N ILE A 240 13.43 9.54 7.97
CA ILE A 240 12.20 8.78 7.69
C ILE A 240 12.04 7.69 8.74
N PRO A 241 10.88 7.58 9.41
CA PRO A 241 10.61 6.45 10.29
C PRO A 241 10.74 5.12 9.53
N PRO A 242 11.32 4.08 10.13
CA PRO A 242 11.51 2.78 9.48
C PRO A 242 10.23 2.19 8.88
N ALA A 243 9.09 2.37 9.55
CA ALA A 243 7.78 1.98 9.06
C ALA A 243 7.45 2.56 7.67
N SER A 244 7.83 3.80 7.44
CA SER A 244 7.55 4.48 6.18
C SER A 244 8.37 3.93 5.01
N LEU A 245 9.58 3.44 5.26
CA LEU A 245 10.43 2.81 4.23
C LEU A 245 9.85 1.49 3.70
N ARG A 246 9.01 0.82 4.50
CA ARG A 246 8.32 -0.43 4.16
C ARG A 246 6.95 -0.21 3.50
N ALA A 247 6.47 1.02 3.45
CA ALA A 247 5.12 1.36 2.96
C ALA A 247 4.81 0.87 1.53
N THR A 248 5.84 0.66 0.71
CA THR A 248 5.74 0.17 -0.67
C THR A 248 5.80 -1.34 -0.80
N ASP A 249 6.11 -2.07 0.27
CA ASP A 249 6.18 -3.53 0.25
C ASP A 249 4.81 -4.12 -0.13
N LYS A 250 4.83 -5.22 -0.90
CA LYS A 250 3.61 -5.87 -1.39
C LYS A 250 2.63 -6.21 -0.28
N ILE A 251 3.12 -6.72 0.84
CA ILE A 251 2.28 -7.14 1.98
C ILE A 251 1.42 -5.98 2.51
N HIS A 252 1.94 -4.75 2.54
CA HIS A 252 1.17 -3.60 3.00
C HIS A 252 0.07 -3.17 2.04
N ARG A 253 0.25 -3.37 0.73
CA ARG A 253 -0.82 -3.15 -0.26
C ARG A 253 -1.92 -4.20 -0.10
N ASP A 254 -1.54 -5.46 0.09
CA ASP A 254 -2.47 -6.56 0.29
C ASP A 254 -3.32 -6.33 1.56
N ILE A 255 -2.70 -5.89 2.66
CA ILE A 255 -3.39 -5.54 3.91
C ILE A 255 -4.35 -4.35 3.70
N GLU A 256 -3.91 -3.29 3.02
CA GLU A 256 -4.75 -2.10 2.75
C GLU A 256 -6.03 -2.48 2.01
N GLU A 257 -5.90 -3.28 0.94
CA GLU A 257 -7.05 -3.72 0.15
C GLU A 257 -7.95 -4.68 0.92
N HIS A 258 -7.35 -5.60 1.69
CA HIS A 258 -8.12 -6.55 2.48
C HIS A 258 -8.94 -5.88 3.58
N LEU A 259 -8.44 -4.82 4.21
CA LEU A 259 -9.13 -4.12 5.30
C LEU A 259 -10.26 -3.20 4.83
N ARG A 260 -10.17 -2.67 3.61
CA ARG A 260 -11.13 -1.69 3.07
C ARG A 260 -12.59 -2.15 3.10
N PRO A 261 -12.96 -3.37 2.68
CA PRO A 261 -14.35 -3.85 2.74
C PRO A 261 -14.92 -3.93 4.16
N TYR A 262 -14.06 -4.01 5.18
CA TYR A 262 -14.45 -4.08 6.59
C TYR A 262 -14.50 -2.70 7.27
N GLY A 263 -14.37 -1.63 6.50
CA GLY A 263 -14.42 -0.26 7.00
C GLY A 263 -13.19 0.16 7.83
N LEU A 264 -12.08 -0.56 7.71
CA LEU A 264 -10.79 -0.20 8.28
C LEU A 264 -9.90 0.41 7.21
N PHE A 265 -9.17 1.46 7.56
CA PHE A 265 -8.32 2.21 6.66
C PHE A 265 -6.86 2.02 7.07
N TYR A 266 -6.09 1.30 6.25
CA TYR A 266 -4.70 1.02 6.54
C TYR A 266 -3.79 2.14 6.07
N ASP A 267 -3.21 2.88 7.01
CA ASP A 267 -2.41 4.07 6.74
C ASP A 267 -0.95 3.68 6.41
N ARG A 268 -0.75 3.11 5.21
CA ARG A 268 0.60 2.79 4.70
C ARG A 268 1.46 4.06 4.64
N ARG A 269 0.88 5.13 4.19
CA ARG A 269 1.48 6.46 4.15
C ARG A 269 0.91 7.26 5.31
N LYS A 270 1.78 7.64 6.24
CA LYS A 270 1.37 8.38 7.44
C LYS A 270 0.50 9.58 7.09
N ASN A 271 -0.64 9.68 7.73
CA ASN A 271 -1.68 10.71 7.58
C ASN A 271 -2.54 10.65 6.31
N LEU A 272 -2.37 9.68 5.40
CA LEU A 272 -3.17 9.59 4.18
C LEU A 272 -4.68 9.61 4.49
N HIS A 273 -5.13 8.65 5.27
CA HIS A 273 -6.57 8.52 5.57
C HIS A 273 -7.09 9.59 6.52
N LYS A 274 -6.22 10.14 7.37
CA LYS A 274 -6.56 11.33 8.20
C LYS A 274 -6.82 12.55 7.30
N ASN A 275 -5.98 12.79 6.31
CA ASN A 275 -6.15 13.88 5.35
C ASN A 275 -7.38 13.68 4.45
N ASP A 276 -7.79 12.43 4.25
CA ASP A 276 -9.04 12.07 3.57
C ASP A 276 -10.29 12.24 4.44
N GLY A 277 -10.14 12.72 5.68
CA GLY A 277 -11.24 12.88 6.61
C GLY A 277 -11.83 11.58 7.15
N ARG A 278 -11.08 10.46 7.06
CA ARG A 278 -11.56 9.18 7.60
C ARG A 278 -11.55 9.21 9.14
N PRO A 279 -12.51 8.51 9.79
CA PRO A 279 -12.58 8.44 11.24
C PRO A 279 -11.28 7.86 11.85
N LEU A 280 -10.72 8.55 12.85
CA LEU A 280 -9.42 8.18 13.44
C LEU A 280 -9.43 6.81 14.11
N ASP A 281 -10.56 6.41 14.69
CA ASP A 281 -10.78 5.08 15.28
C ASP A 281 -10.80 3.94 14.27
N LYS A 282 -10.97 4.25 12.98
CA LYS A 282 -10.94 3.30 11.85
C LYS A 282 -9.59 3.25 11.13
N ILE A 283 -8.68 4.16 11.44
CA ILE A 283 -7.35 4.22 10.79
C ILE A 283 -6.38 3.30 11.52
N VAL A 284 -5.71 2.41 10.80
CA VAL A 284 -4.70 1.49 11.32
C VAL A 284 -3.36 1.80 10.66
N SER A 285 -2.39 2.28 11.42
CA SER A 285 -1.04 2.55 10.92
C SER A 285 -0.18 1.28 10.88
N ILE A 286 0.90 1.29 10.07
CA ILE A 286 1.89 0.18 10.04
C ILE A 286 2.40 -0.16 11.47
N PRO A 287 2.83 0.81 12.31
CA PRO A 287 3.24 0.50 13.68
C PRO A 287 2.15 -0.14 14.52
N LEU A 288 0.90 0.37 14.44
CA LEU A 288 -0.21 -0.21 15.20
C LEU A 288 -0.51 -1.64 14.74
N MET A 289 -0.47 -1.90 13.44
CA MET A 289 -0.63 -3.26 12.91
C MET A 289 0.46 -4.20 13.42
N ALA A 290 1.72 -3.75 13.40
CA ALA A 290 2.84 -4.52 13.94
C ALA A 290 2.63 -4.86 15.41
N GLN A 291 2.23 -3.88 16.22
CA GLN A 291 1.94 -4.06 17.65
C GLN A 291 0.78 -5.05 17.87
N ALA A 292 -0.28 -4.95 17.08
CA ALA A 292 -1.44 -5.82 17.16
C ALA A 292 -1.08 -7.28 16.83
N VAL A 293 -0.35 -7.53 15.76
CA VAL A 293 0.11 -8.88 15.36
C VAL A 293 1.08 -9.43 16.41
N MET A 294 2.03 -8.61 16.87
CA MET A 294 2.99 -9.02 17.89
C MET A 294 2.32 -9.44 19.20
N SER A 295 1.32 -8.69 19.65
CA SER A 295 0.63 -9.00 20.90
C SER A 295 -0.29 -10.22 20.78
N ILE A 296 -1.05 -10.32 19.70
CA ILE A 296 -2.06 -11.39 19.54
C ILE A 296 -1.42 -12.67 19.00
N LEU A 297 -0.76 -12.60 17.84
CA LEU A 297 -0.21 -13.80 17.18
C LEU A 297 1.08 -14.28 17.86
N LEU A 298 2.01 -13.38 18.12
CA LEU A 298 3.31 -13.74 18.69
C LEU A 298 3.29 -13.78 20.23
N GLN A 299 2.21 -13.33 20.86
CA GLN A 299 2.02 -13.30 22.33
C GLN A 299 3.17 -12.59 23.07
N ARG A 300 3.62 -11.45 22.50
CA ARG A 300 4.70 -10.59 23.01
C ARG A 300 4.19 -9.14 23.20
N PRO A 301 3.22 -8.90 24.11
CA PRO A 301 2.65 -7.59 24.35
C PRO A 301 3.65 -6.57 24.95
N ASP A 302 4.66 -7.03 25.68
CA ASP A 302 5.77 -6.24 26.21
C ASP A 302 6.60 -5.62 25.10
N ASP A 303 7.00 -6.38 24.10
CA ASP A 303 7.70 -5.90 22.92
C ASP A 303 6.83 -4.97 22.08
N ALA A 304 5.55 -5.30 21.91
CA ALA A 304 4.58 -4.43 21.25
C ALA A 304 4.52 -3.05 21.92
N ARG A 305 4.59 -3.01 23.26
CA ARG A 305 4.60 -1.76 24.03
C ARG A 305 5.96 -1.06 24.01
N ALA A 306 7.06 -1.82 24.12
CA ALA A 306 8.41 -1.25 24.31
C ALA A 306 9.05 -0.74 23.01
N ARG A 307 8.82 -1.43 21.88
CA ARG A 307 9.67 -1.29 20.70
C ARG A 307 8.94 -1.13 19.34
N PRO A 308 7.87 -0.33 19.24
CA PRO A 308 7.09 -0.26 17.99
C PRO A 308 7.91 0.19 16.77
N SER A 309 8.96 1.00 16.97
CA SER A 309 9.80 1.50 15.89
C SER A 309 10.99 0.59 15.56
N SER A 310 11.53 -0.14 16.54
CA SER A 310 12.68 -1.04 16.32
C SER A 310 12.28 -2.34 15.63
N LEU A 311 11.05 -2.80 15.83
CA LEU A 311 10.45 -3.95 15.14
C LEU A 311 10.47 -3.80 13.61
N LEU A 312 10.36 -2.58 13.13
CA LEU A 312 10.29 -2.28 11.71
C LEU A 312 11.67 -2.02 11.09
N LYS A 313 12.74 -2.00 11.92
CA LYS A 313 14.12 -1.77 11.47
C LYS A 313 14.85 -3.04 11.08
N LYS A 314 14.67 -4.11 11.86
CA LYS A 314 15.36 -5.39 11.65
C LYS A 314 14.51 -6.27 10.74
N ASP A 315 15.11 -6.84 9.71
CA ASP A 315 14.42 -7.67 8.73
C ASP A 315 13.79 -8.93 9.35
N GLU A 316 14.44 -9.54 10.33
CA GLU A 316 13.95 -10.72 11.04
C GLU A 316 12.68 -10.41 11.84
N ASP A 317 12.70 -9.32 12.65
CA ASP A 317 11.55 -8.90 13.43
C ASP A 317 10.39 -8.47 12.52
N TYR A 318 10.70 -7.75 11.44
CA TYR A 318 9.71 -7.34 10.43
C TYR A 318 9.05 -8.56 9.77
N SER A 319 9.83 -9.54 9.33
CA SER A 319 9.34 -10.75 8.66
C SER A 319 8.50 -11.63 9.57
N SER A 320 8.73 -11.59 10.88
CA SER A 320 7.89 -12.31 11.85
C SER A 320 6.47 -11.75 11.98
N VAL A 321 6.31 -10.44 11.67
CA VAL A 321 5.04 -9.71 11.79
C VAL A 321 4.37 -9.54 10.42
N PHE A 322 5.15 -9.23 9.38
CA PHE A 322 4.67 -8.99 8.02
C PHE A 322 5.26 -10.02 7.07
N SER A 323 4.50 -11.07 6.81
CA SER A 323 4.93 -12.16 5.93
C SER A 323 3.77 -12.62 5.04
N THR A 324 4.08 -13.01 3.82
CA THR A 324 3.10 -13.63 2.91
C THR A 324 2.70 -15.05 3.36
N SER A 325 3.41 -15.65 4.33
CA SER A 325 3.04 -16.90 4.96
C SER A 325 1.96 -16.76 6.03
N ILE A 326 1.71 -15.53 6.52
CA ILE A 326 0.62 -15.24 7.46
C ILE A 326 -0.66 -15.02 6.63
N PRO A 327 -1.76 -15.75 6.91
CA PRO A 327 -3.04 -15.52 6.26
C PRO A 327 -3.46 -14.05 6.38
N ILE A 328 -3.92 -13.46 5.29
CA ILE A 328 -4.24 -12.02 5.25
C ILE A 328 -5.35 -11.63 6.24
N GLY A 329 -6.26 -12.54 6.56
CA GLY A 329 -7.32 -12.33 7.53
C GLY A 329 -6.82 -12.10 8.96
N VAL A 330 -5.63 -12.62 9.32
CA VAL A 330 -4.99 -12.37 10.62
C VAL A 330 -4.83 -10.87 10.89
N TYR A 331 -4.41 -10.11 9.88
CA TYR A 331 -4.25 -8.65 10.02
C TYR A 331 -5.57 -7.95 10.30
N ARG A 332 -6.67 -8.40 9.67
CA ARG A 332 -8.02 -7.90 9.94
C ARG A 332 -8.44 -8.19 11.37
N VAL A 333 -8.27 -9.42 11.81
CA VAL A 333 -8.63 -9.83 13.18
C VAL A 333 -7.87 -9.02 14.21
N CYS A 334 -6.53 -8.97 14.09
CA CYS A 334 -5.67 -8.23 15.02
C CYS A 334 -6.02 -6.74 15.08
N ALA A 335 -6.20 -6.09 13.91
CA ALA A 335 -6.55 -4.68 13.84
C ALA A 335 -7.92 -4.40 14.47
N THR A 336 -8.93 -5.24 14.16
CA THR A 336 -10.29 -5.05 14.66
C THR A 336 -10.34 -5.21 16.19
N ILE A 337 -9.69 -6.24 16.73
CA ILE A 337 -9.63 -6.48 18.19
C ILE A 337 -8.99 -5.29 18.89
N VAL A 338 -7.79 -4.85 18.45
CA VAL A 338 -7.10 -3.73 19.10
C VAL A 338 -7.90 -2.44 19.00
N ARG A 339 -8.56 -2.16 17.87
CA ARG A 339 -9.41 -0.97 17.71
C ARG A 339 -10.65 -1.01 18.60
N LYS A 340 -11.31 -2.16 18.73
CA LYS A 340 -12.43 -2.32 19.68
C LYS A 340 -11.98 -2.08 21.12
N ILE A 341 -10.85 -2.65 21.52
CA ILE A 341 -10.30 -2.45 22.86
C ILE A 341 -9.95 -0.98 23.09
N ASP A 342 -9.26 -0.33 22.14
CA ASP A 342 -8.92 1.10 22.25
C ASP A 342 -10.17 1.98 22.41
N ALA A 343 -11.21 1.71 21.62
CA ALA A 343 -12.48 2.44 21.71
C ALA A 343 -13.13 2.29 23.08
N LEU A 344 -13.23 1.07 23.62
CA LEU A 344 -13.80 0.80 24.94
C LEU A 344 -12.98 1.41 26.08
N MET A 345 -11.65 1.27 26.01
CA MET A 345 -10.77 1.83 27.06
C MET A 345 -10.74 3.37 27.06
N ARG A 346 -11.08 4.03 25.95
CA ARG A 346 -11.23 5.51 25.91
C ARG A 346 -12.48 6.00 26.64
N THR A 347 -13.51 5.18 26.75
CA THR A 347 -14.73 5.51 27.50
C THR A 347 -14.61 5.21 28.99
N ASP A 348 -13.59 4.49 29.42
CA ASP A 348 -13.33 4.16 30.82
C ASP A 348 -12.61 5.32 31.52
N ALA A 349 -13.35 6.05 32.35
CA ALA A 349 -12.83 7.20 33.10
C ALA A 349 -11.81 6.82 34.20
N THR A 350 -11.69 5.54 34.54
CA THR A 350 -10.74 5.06 35.56
C THR A 350 -9.32 4.88 35.02
N LEU A 351 -9.13 4.95 33.68
CA LEU A 351 -7.86 4.75 33.00
C LEU A 351 -7.33 6.08 32.43
N ASP A 352 -6.16 6.47 32.81
CA ASP A 352 -5.47 7.55 32.13
C ASP A 352 -4.88 7.10 30.78
N ALA A 353 -4.40 8.05 29.97
CA ALA A 353 -3.85 7.78 28.64
C ALA A 353 -2.59 6.91 28.70
N ARG A 354 -1.80 7.00 29.75
CA ARG A 354 -0.56 6.25 29.96
C ARG A 354 -0.88 4.81 30.33
N GLU A 355 -1.81 4.61 31.26
CA GLU A 355 -2.27 3.28 31.65
C GLU A 355 -2.89 2.54 30.47
N ARG A 356 -3.77 3.19 29.69
CA ARG A 356 -4.33 2.59 28.46
C ARG A 356 -3.24 2.11 27.53
N ASN A 357 -2.25 2.95 27.25
CA ASN A 357 -1.13 2.57 26.38
C ASN A 357 -0.29 1.43 26.95
N ASN A 358 -0.20 1.30 28.27
CA ASN A 358 0.56 0.26 28.93
C ASN A 358 -0.11 -1.11 28.87
N VAL A 359 -1.44 -1.16 28.93
CA VAL A 359 -2.15 -2.45 29.10
C VAL A 359 -2.90 -2.93 27.84
N ILE A 360 -3.16 -2.08 26.84
CA ILE A 360 -3.97 -2.39 25.65
C ILE A 360 -3.53 -3.67 24.93
N PHE A 361 -2.23 -3.88 24.76
CA PHE A 361 -1.70 -5.03 24.05
C PHE A 361 -1.78 -6.32 24.88
N TYR A 362 -1.73 -6.22 26.19
CA TYR A 362 -1.96 -7.33 27.12
C TYR A 362 -3.43 -7.76 27.11
N VAL A 363 -4.34 -6.79 27.10
CA VAL A 363 -5.79 -7.05 26.96
C VAL A 363 -6.07 -7.73 25.63
N ALA A 364 -5.46 -7.26 24.54
CA ALA A 364 -5.62 -7.87 23.21
C ALA A 364 -5.15 -9.32 23.14
N MET A 365 -4.00 -9.62 23.73
CA MET A 365 -3.49 -11.00 23.84
C MET A 365 -4.47 -11.89 24.59
N ARG A 366 -4.96 -11.44 25.76
CA ARG A 366 -5.87 -12.24 26.60
C ARG A 366 -7.22 -12.47 25.91
N VAL A 367 -7.81 -11.43 25.35
CA VAL A 367 -9.09 -11.53 24.63
C VAL A 367 -9.01 -12.57 23.52
N ALA A 368 -7.95 -12.54 22.70
CA ALA A 368 -7.77 -13.49 21.61
C ALA A 368 -7.56 -14.93 22.11
N ALA A 369 -6.77 -15.11 23.16
CA ALA A 369 -6.53 -16.43 23.76
C ALA A 369 -7.79 -17.04 24.35
N ILE A 370 -8.58 -16.25 25.09
CA ILE A 370 -9.85 -16.69 25.68
C ILE A 370 -10.89 -16.98 24.59
N ALA A 371 -11.00 -16.15 23.55
CA ALA A 371 -11.92 -16.36 22.45
C ALA A 371 -11.67 -17.69 21.70
N LEU A 372 -10.42 -18.12 21.64
CA LEU A 372 -10.03 -19.39 21.01
C LEU A 372 -9.98 -20.58 21.99
N GLY A 373 -10.02 -20.34 23.31
CA GLY A 373 -9.78 -21.39 24.30
C GLY A 373 -8.38 -22.02 24.18
N LYS A 374 -7.36 -21.26 23.75
CA LYS A 374 -6.00 -21.75 23.48
C LYS A 374 -4.93 -20.91 24.17
N LYS A 375 -3.97 -21.60 24.81
CA LYS A 375 -2.82 -20.96 25.49
C LYS A 375 -1.77 -20.44 24.50
N LYS A 376 -1.52 -21.19 23.40
CA LYS A 376 -0.62 -20.81 22.31
C LYS A 376 -1.44 -20.61 21.05
N LEU A 377 -1.23 -19.49 20.39
CA LEU A 377 -1.92 -19.15 19.16
C LEU A 377 -0.96 -19.30 17.96
N ASN A 378 -1.50 -19.72 16.84
CA ASN A 378 -0.83 -19.70 15.55
C ASN A 378 -1.67 -18.89 14.54
N ALA A 379 -1.11 -18.64 13.38
CA ALA A 379 -1.76 -17.79 12.38
C ALA A 379 -3.11 -18.34 11.88
N VAL A 380 -3.22 -19.67 11.75
CA VAL A 380 -4.47 -20.32 11.33
C VAL A 380 -5.54 -20.15 12.40
N ASP A 381 -5.19 -20.34 13.67
CA ASP A 381 -6.12 -20.14 14.79
C ASP A 381 -6.62 -18.69 14.85
N VAL A 382 -5.71 -17.73 14.76
CA VAL A 382 -6.07 -16.30 14.81
C VAL A 382 -6.99 -15.91 13.66
N ASP A 383 -6.75 -16.46 12.45
CA ASP A 383 -7.59 -16.19 11.27
C ASP A 383 -9.04 -16.66 11.44
N THR A 384 -9.28 -17.65 12.30
CA THR A 384 -10.64 -18.18 12.59
C THR A 384 -11.43 -17.33 13.57
N ILE A 385 -10.81 -16.41 14.30
CA ILE A 385 -11.53 -15.55 15.24
C ILE A 385 -12.52 -14.68 14.48
N ASP A 386 -13.80 -14.76 14.83
CA ASP A 386 -14.76 -13.73 14.42
C ASP A 386 -14.59 -12.50 15.34
N PRO A 387 -14.11 -11.36 14.84
CA PRO A 387 -13.98 -10.17 15.66
C PRO A 387 -15.31 -9.66 16.24
N ALA A 388 -16.46 -10.10 15.70
CA ALA A 388 -17.78 -9.77 16.26
C ALA A 388 -18.02 -10.45 17.60
N SER A 389 -17.44 -11.65 17.82
CA SER A 389 -17.54 -12.40 19.08
C SER A 389 -16.79 -11.74 20.24
N VAL A 390 -15.88 -10.82 19.95
CA VAL A 390 -15.19 -10.03 20.98
C VAL A 390 -16.11 -8.86 21.36
N ASP A 391 -16.96 -9.09 22.34
CA ASP A 391 -17.89 -8.11 22.87
C ASP A 391 -17.27 -7.24 23.98
N GLU A 392 -18.05 -6.28 24.46
CA GLU A 392 -17.62 -5.35 25.51
C GLU A 392 -17.34 -6.08 26.82
N ASP A 393 -18.12 -7.10 27.18
CA ASP A 393 -17.99 -7.86 28.42
C ASP A 393 -16.66 -8.65 28.42
N ALA A 394 -16.32 -9.31 27.32
CA ALA A 394 -15.04 -10.01 27.17
C ALA A 394 -13.84 -9.06 27.32
N VAL A 395 -13.93 -7.84 26.77
CA VAL A 395 -12.89 -6.83 26.91
C VAL A 395 -12.80 -6.31 28.35
N ARG A 396 -13.92 -6.00 29.00
CA ARG A 396 -13.94 -5.52 30.40
C ARG A 396 -13.39 -6.58 31.37
N LYS A 397 -13.78 -7.83 31.23
CA LYS A 397 -13.23 -8.96 32.02
C LYS A 397 -11.73 -9.09 31.82
N SER A 398 -11.27 -9.02 30.58
CA SER A 398 -9.83 -9.11 30.28
C SER A 398 -9.06 -7.90 30.83
N LEU A 399 -9.61 -6.71 30.72
CA LEU A 399 -9.03 -5.47 31.28
C LEU A 399 -8.89 -5.58 32.80
N ALA A 400 -9.93 -6.02 33.50
CA ALA A 400 -9.90 -6.15 34.96
C ALA A 400 -8.78 -7.13 35.41
N VAL A 401 -8.63 -8.26 34.73
CA VAL A 401 -7.57 -9.22 35.02
C VAL A 401 -6.19 -8.63 34.75
N VAL A 402 -5.98 -8.04 33.57
CA VAL A 402 -4.70 -7.43 33.20
C VAL A 402 -4.34 -6.30 34.16
N LYS A 403 -5.31 -5.45 34.51
CA LYS A 403 -5.08 -4.34 35.45
C LYS A 403 -4.72 -4.85 36.83
N LYS A 404 -5.38 -5.89 37.33
CA LYS A 404 -5.04 -6.50 38.62
C LYS A 404 -3.58 -7.01 38.64
N LEU A 405 -3.13 -7.68 37.58
CA LEU A 405 -1.74 -8.14 37.48
C LEU A 405 -0.76 -6.97 37.38
N TYR A 406 -1.08 -5.99 36.55
CA TYR A 406 -0.25 -4.81 36.30
C TYR A 406 -0.09 -3.97 37.57
N ASP A 407 -1.17 -3.67 38.28
CA ASP A 407 -1.16 -2.89 39.53
C ASP A 407 -0.48 -3.69 40.66
N GLY A 408 -0.69 -5.01 40.73
CA GLY A 408 -0.03 -5.88 41.70
C GLY A 408 1.48 -5.95 41.55
N MET A 409 2.03 -5.57 40.40
CA MET A 409 3.47 -5.43 40.15
C MET A 409 3.98 -4.00 40.31
N GLY A 410 3.15 -3.08 40.80
CA GLY A 410 3.48 -1.68 41.01
C GLY A 410 3.21 -0.77 39.82
N GLY A 411 2.70 -1.30 38.71
CA GLY A 411 2.32 -0.50 37.54
C GLY A 411 3.49 0.19 36.83
N GLY A 412 3.17 1.13 35.93
CA GLY A 412 4.15 1.95 35.24
C GLY A 412 4.77 1.33 33.98
N ASP A 413 5.56 2.14 33.29
CA ASP A 413 6.16 1.77 31.99
C ASP A 413 7.12 0.58 32.08
N GLN A 414 7.84 0.43 33.19
CA GLN A 414 8.80 -0.67 33.33
C GLN A 414 8.07 -2.02 33.44
N VAL A 415 6.97 -2.09 34.17
CA VAL A 415 6.12 -3.29 34.27
C VAL A 415 5.56 -3.63 32.89
N ALA A 416 5.02 -2.63 32.18
CA ALA A 416 4.42 -2.82 30.85
C ALA A 416 5.44 -3.17 29.73
N LYS A 417 6.71 -2.97 29.96
CA LYS A 417 7.80 -3.29 29.02
C LYS A 417 8.63 -4.50 29.45
N GLY A 418 8.27 -5.09 30.58
CA GLY A 418 8.97 -6.22 31.17
C GLY A 418 8.29 -7.54 30.89
N SER A 419 9.06 -8.63 30.84
CA SER A 419 8.56 -9.99 30.60
C SER A 419 7.73 -10.56 31.76
N GLN A 420 7.88 -10.05 32.98
CA GLN A 420 7.18 -10.58 34.16
C GLN A 420 5.65 -10.52 34.03
N LEU A 421 5.13 -9.41 33.53
CA LEU A 421 3.68 -9.26 33.30
C LEU A 421 3.18 -10.23 32.21
N VAL A 422 3.99 -10.47 31.17
CA VAL A 422 3.68 -11.46 30.12
C VAL A 422 3.55 -12.87 30.69
N GLU A 423 4.51 -13.29 31.50
CA GLU A 423 4.51 -14.63 32.08
C GLU A 423 3.36 -14.81 33.08
N ALA A 424 3.08 -13.81 33.90
CA ALA A 424 1.93 -13.83 34.80
C ALA A 424 0.59 -13.92 34.02
N LEU A 425 0.46 -13.18 32.91
CA LEU A 425 -0.73 -13.23 32.09
C LEU A 425 -0.88 -14.58 31.37
N LYS A 426 0.22 -15.16 30.86
CA LYS A 426 0.19 -16.51 30.26
C LYS A 426 -0.24 -17.58 31.26
N ALA A 427 0.24 -17.49 32.52
CA ALA A 427 -0.17 -18.39 33.58
C ALA A 427 -1.67 -18.27 33.92
N GLU A 428 -2.18 -17.02 34.00
CA GLU A 428 -3.60 -16.75 34.21
C GLU A 428 -4.48 -17.28 33.08
N ILE A 429 -4.10 -16.99 31.81
CA ILE A 429 -4.78 -17.53 30.63
C ILE A 429 -4.80 -19.07 30.72
N GLY A 430 -3.70 -19.67 31.14
CA GLY A 430 -3.60 -21.10 31.36
C GLY A 430 -4.63 -21.64 32.31
N THR A 431 -4.91 -20.93 33.39
CA THR A 431 -5.90 -21.33 34.42
C THR A 431 -7.34 -21.03 33.92
N ALA A 432 -7.55 -19.95 33.21
CA ALA A 432 -8.87 -19.54 32.74
C ALA A 432 -9.45 -20.43 31.61
N ILE A 433 -8.59 -21.16 30.90
CA ILE A 433 -8.98 -22.05 29.76
C ILE A 433 -9.15 -23.51 30.21
N THR A 434 -8.62 -23.86 31.40
CA THR A 434 -8.77 -25.19 31.98
C THR A 434 -10.11 -25.34 32.66
#